data_33fb7be99a02d8680689e17b4309244f
#
_entry.id   33fb7be99a02d8680689e17b4309244f
#
_cell.length_a   1.000
_cell.length_b   1.000
_cell.length_c   1.000
_cell.angle_alpha   90.00
_cell.angle_beta   90.00
_cell.angle_gamma   90.00
#
_symmetry.space_group_name_H-M   'P 1'
#
loop_
_entity.id
_entity.type
_entity.pdbx_description
1 polymer ?
#
loop_
_entity_poly.entity_id
_entity_poly.type
_entity_poly.pdbx_seq_one_letter_code
_entity_poly.pdbx_strand_id
1 'polypeptide(L)'
;VITARGRLALAAGASARWASRVTGRGAGAMIGGLVAMTLDRSILRQLGSGRRTAIVTGTNGKSTTTRMLAAALRELGPVATNAEGANMDAGLVAALAADRTAALAALEVDEMHVPHVADAVAPAVVVLLNLSRDQLDRVGEINAVERALRTGLARHPQTVVVANCDDVLMTSAAYDSPNVVWVAAGGGWAGDSVSCPRSGEVIDRRDGHWRSTGCDFSRPAPQWWFDDDSLYGPDGLVLPMRLSLPGNVNRGNAAQAVAAAVALGADPVTAVAAVCAVDEVAGRYRSLQVGEHTVRMLLAKNPAGWQEALSMVDHRAAGVVIAVNGQVPDGEDLSWLWDVRFEHFEDVPVVAAGERGTDLAVRLGYAGVQHTLVHDTCAAIASCPPGPVEVVANYTAFLQLQRRLA
;
A
#
# COMPACT_ATOMS: atom_id res chain seq x y z
N VAL A 1 0.55 30.77 -3.90
CA VAL A 1 -0.68 31.61 -3.99
C VAL A 1 -1.52 31.12 -5.15
N ILE A 2 -2.83 30.88 -4.89
CA ILE A 2 -3.77 30.42 -5.92
C ILE A 2 -4.16 31.58 -6.84
N THR A 3 -3.94 31.41 -8.14
CA THR A 3 -4.27 32.42 -9.18
C THR A 3 -5.80 32.61 -9.32
N ALA A 4 -6.24 33.68 -10.01
CA ALA A 4 -7.65 33.88 -10.32
C ALA A 4 -8.22 32.71 -11.14
N ARG A 5 -7.46 32.20 -12.12
CA ARG A 5 -7.81 31.01 -12.93
C ARG A 5 -7.92 29.76 -12.04
N GLY A 6 -6.98 29.55 -11.10
CA GLY A 6 -7.02 28.45 -10.16
C GLY A 6 -8.25 28.50 -9.25
N ARG A 7 -8.66 29.69 -8.79
CA ARG A 7 -9.90 29.88 -8.00
C ARG A 7 -11.15 29.48 -8.79
N LEU A 8 -11.24 29.90 -10.06
CA LEU A 8 -12.34 29.50 -10.95
C LEU A 8 -12.33 28.00 -11.21
N ALA A 9 -11.16 27.40 -11.44
CA ALA A 9 -11.01 25.96 -11.64
C ALA A 9 -11.49 25.16 -10.43
N LEU A 10 -11.12 25.58 -9.22
CA LEU A 10 -11.55 24.95 -7.97
C LEU A 10 -13.06 25.10 -7.72
N ALA A 11 -13.65 26.27 -8.04
CA ALA A 11 -15.09 26.49 -7.93
C ALA A 11 -15.86 25.57 -8.89
N ALA A 12 -15.42 25.47 -10.16
CA ALA A 12 -16.02 24.57 -11.14
C ALA A 12 -15.88 23.08 -10.71
N GLY A 13 -14.72 22.69 -10.19
CA GLY A 13 -14.49 21.36 -9.65
C GLY A 13 -15.40 21.03 -8.46
N ALA A 14 -15.61 21.99 -7.56
CA ALA A 14 -16.53 21.85 -6.44
C ALA A 14 -17.99 21.67 -6.90
N SER A 15 -18.42 22.43 -7.91
CA SER A 15 -19.75 22.29 -8.50
C SER A 15 -19.93 20.93 -9.19
N ALA A 16 -18.93 20.44 -9.92
CA ALA A 16 -18.95 19.11 -10.53
C ALA A 16 -19.01 17.98 -9.49
N ARG A 17 -18.25 18.10 -8.40
CA ARG A 17 -18.30 17.17 -7.26
C ARG A 17 -19.70 17.15 -6.61
N TRP A 18 -20.30 18.31 -6.39
CA TRP A 18 -21.64 18.42 -5.84
C TRP A 18 -22.68 17.75 -6.76
N ALA A 19 -22.65 18.07 -8.06
CA ALA A 19 -23.55 17.47 -9.06
C ALA A 19 -23.43 15.94 -9.11
N SER A 20 -22.19 15.39 -9.05
CA SER A 20 -21.96 13.95 -9.00
C SER A 20 -22.59 13.27 -7.78
N ARG A 21 -22.49 13.91 -6.60
CA ARG A 21 -23.12 13.43 -5.37
C ARG A 21 -24.65 13.42 -5.46
N VAL A 22 -25.22 14.52 -5.92
CA VAL A 22 -26.68 14.66 -6.05
C VAL A 22 -27.27 13.66 -7.04
N THR A 23 -26.53 13.35 -8.10
CA THR A 23 -26.96 12.38 -9.15
C THR A 23 -26.63 10.93 -8.79
N GLY A 24 -26.10 10.64 -7.61
CA GLY A 24 -25.78 9.27 -7.14
C GLY A 24 -24.63 8.59 -7.91
N ARG A 25 -23.81 9.33 -8.65
CA ARG A 25 -22.68 8.81 -9.45
C ARG A 25 -21.38 8.64 -8.63
N GLY A 26 -21.47 8.54 -7.29
CA GLY A 26 -20.37 8.33 -6.38
C GLY A 26 -19.91 9.62 -5.67
N ALA A 27 -18.83 9.53 -4.88
CA ALA A 27 -18.31 10.62 -4.05
C ALA A 27 -17.86 11.87 -4.83
N GLY A 28 -17.65 11.75 -6.14
CA GLY A 28 -17.36 12.85 -7.07
C GLY A 28 -15.99 13.53 -6.87
N ALA A 29 -15.14 13.03 -5.99
CA ALA A 29 -13.82 13.63 -5.74
C ALA A 29 -12.95 13.65 -7.00
N MET A 30 -12.84 12.52 -7.70
CA MET A 30 -12.10 12.40 -8.94
C MET A 30 -12.64 13.32 -10.04
N ILE A 31 -13.98 13.42 -10.18
CA ILE A 31 -14.62 14.29 -11.20
C ILE A 31 -14.30 15.76 -10.94
N GLY A 32 -14.36 16.18 -9.66
CA GLY A 32 -14.02 17.55 -9.28
C GLY A 32 -12.56 17.91 -9.57
N GLY A 33 -11.63 16.98 -9.29
CA GLY A 33 -10.22 17.15 -9.60
C GLY A 33 -9.95 17.23 -11.11
N LEU A 34 -10.56 16.34 -11.91
CA LEU A 34 -10.44 16.34 -13.36
C LEU A 34 -10.91 17.67 -13.98
N VAL A 35 -12.07 18.18 -13.55
CA VAL A 35 -12.60 19.47 -14.00
C VAL A 35 -11.63 20.60 -13.64
N ALA A 36 -11.12 20.62 -12.41
CA ALA A 36 -10.16 21.63 -11.98
C ALA A 36 -8.87 21.61 -12.83
N MET A 37 -8.31 20.43 -13.08
CA MET A 37 -7.11 20.26 -13.90
C MET A 37 -7.31 20.60 -15.37
N THR A 38 -8.49 20.34 -15.92
CA THR A 38 -8.83 20.73 -17.31
C THR A 38 -8.85 22.25 -17.47
N LEU A 39 -9.36 22.96 -16.47
CA LEU A 39 -9.42 24.42 -16.49
C LEU A 39 -8.08 25.08 -16.14
N ASP A 40 -7.30 24.47 -15.23
CA ASP A 40 -5.97 24.95 -14.86
C ASP A 40 -4.99 23.80 -14.63
N ARG A 41 -4.13 23.53 -15.61
CA ARG A 41 -3.12 22.47 -15.54
C ARG A 41 -2.07 22.69 -14.44
N SER A 42 -1.91 23.90 -13.92
CA SER A 42 -0.97 24.22 -12.85
C SER A 42 -1.60 24.08 -11.44
N ILE A 43 -2.86 23.65 -11.35
CA ILE A 43 -3.61 23.67 -10.09
C ILE A 43 -2.98 22.80 -9.00
N LEU A 44 -2.40 21.65 -9.33
CA LEU A 44 -1.69 20.80 -8.39
C LEU A 44 -0.50 21.54 -7.76
N ARG A 45 0.31 22.22 -8.59
CA ARG A 45 1.45 23.05 -8.13
C ARG A 45 0.98 24.19 -7.24
N GLN A 46 -0.10 24.88 -7.60
CA GLN A 46 -0.65 25.99 -6.81
C GLN A 46 -1.16 25.52 -5.44
N LEU A 47 -1.77 24.34 -5.38
CA LEU A 47 -2.28 23.75 -4.13
C LEU A 47 -1.16 23.18 -3.25
N GLY A 48 -0.10 22.60 -3.84
CA GLY A 48 1.06 22.08 -3.13
C GLY A 48 2.00 23.18 -2.61
N SER A 49 2.01 24.35 -3.26
CA SER A 49 2.92 25.44 -2.90
C SER A 49 2.74 25.94 -1.45
N GLY A 50 3.86 25.99 -0.71
CA GLY A 50 3.90 26.44 0.68
C GLY A 50 3.46 25.38 1.71
N ARG A 51 3.21 24.16 1.28
CA ARG A 51 2.94 23.01 2.18
C ARG A 51 4.19 22.16 2.35
N ARG A 52 4.37 21.62 3.55
CA ARG A 52 5.33 20.55 3.80
C ARG A 52 4.64 19.23 3.42
N THR A 53 4.96 18.71 2.25
CA THR A 53 4.30 17.54 1.67
C THR A 53 5.15 16.30 1.85
N ALA A 54 4.54 15.21 2.33
CA ALA A 54 5.06 13.86 2.22
C ALA A 54 4.32 13.11 1.11
N ILE A 55 5.04 12.42 0.25
CA ILE A 55 4.53 11.47 -0.74
C ILE A 55 4.77 10.05 -0.22
N VAL A 56 3.75 9.20 -0.28
CA VAL A 56 3.85 7.76 0.02
C VAL A 56 3.56 6.98 -1.25
N THR A 57 4.50 6.12 -1.64
CA THR A 57 4.39 5.31 -2.85
C THR A 57 4.92 3.89 -2.65
N GLY A 58 4.51 2.98 -3.53
CA GLY A 58 4.87 1.57 -3.52
C GLY A 58 3.70 0.69 -3.93
N THR A 59 3.94 -0.51 -4.37
CA THR A 59 2.89 -1.41 -4.88
C THR A 59 1.85 -1.72 -3.79
N ASN A 60 2.31 -2.12 -2.60
CA ASN A 60 1.46 -2.47 -1.47
C ASN A 60 1.69 -1.53 -0.27
N GLY A 61 0.68 -1.37 0.59
CA GLY A 61 0.79 -0.61 1.85
C GLY A 61 0.54 0.89 1.74
N LYS A 62 0.42 1.48 0.54
CA LYS A 62 0.25 2.93 0.32
C LYS A 62 -0.80 3.57 1.23
N SER A 63 -2.04 3.12 1.15
CA SER A 63 -3.17 3.73 1.90
C SER A 63 -2.99 3.58 3.41
N THR A 64 -2.49 2.43 3.87
CA THR A 64 -2.21 2.17 5.30
C THR A 64 -1.14 3.13 5.81
N THR A 65 0.01 3.20 5.12
CA THR A 65 1.12 4.07 5.51
C THR A 65 0.73 5.55 5.44
N THR A 66 -0.02 5.96 4.41
CA THR A 66 -0.50 7.35 4.30
C THR A 66 -1.42 7.72 5.46
N ARG A 67 -2.32 6.80 5.87
CA ARG A 67 -3.20 7.03 7.02
C ARG A 67 -2.42 7.11 8.33
N MET A 68 -1.47 6.19 8.56
CA MET A 68 -0.57 6.21 9.71
C MET A 68 0.26 7.49 9.75
N LEU A 69 0.87 7.88 8.63
CA LEU A 69 1.63 9.12 8.53
C LEU A 69 0.77 10.36 8.78
N ALA A 70 -0.42 10.42 8.20
CA ALA A 70 -1.34 11.52 8.45
C ALA A 70 -1.76 11.60 9.92
N ALA A 71 -1.95 10.45 10.60
CA ALA A 71 -2.24 10.41 12.03
C ALA A 71 -1.07 10.96 12.85
N ALA A 72 0.17 10.53 12.57
CA ALA A 72 1.36 11.03 13.23
C ALA A 72 1.60 12.53 13.01
N LEU A 73 1.33 13.05 11.81
CA LEU A 73 1.54 14.47 11.49
C LEU A 73 0.49 15.41 12.09
N ARG A 74 -0.68 14.89 12.51
CA ARG A 74 -1.74 15.74 13.12
C ARG A 74 -1.33 16.41 14.41
N GLU A 75 -0.31 15.91 15.11
CA GLU A 75 0.27 16.61 16.26
C GLU A 75 0.90 17.95 15.88
N LEU A 76 1.42 18.07 14.65
CA LEU A 76 2.02 19.29 14.13
C LEU A 76 0.99 20.26 13.55
N GLY A 77 -0.25 19.81 13.33
CA GLY A 77 -1.34 20.61 12.80
C GLY A 77 -2.23 19.89 11.78
N PRO A 78 -3.13 20.62 11.11
CA PRO A 78 -4.00 20.05 10.08
C PRO A 78 -3.22 19.42 8.92
N VAL A 79 -3.67 18.26 8.45
CA VAL A 79 -3.02 17.47 7.38
C VAL A 79 -4.00 17.20 6.26
N ALA A 80 -3.69 17.67 5.05
CA ALA A 80 -4.43 17.30 3.85
C ALA A 80 -4.00 15.89 3.40
N THR A 81 -4.96 15.02 3.09
CA THR A 81 -4.65 13.63 2.70
C THR A 81 -5.72 13.06 1.77
N ASN A 82 -5.31 12.16 0.87
CA ASN A 82 -6.15 11.35 -0.02
C ASN A 82 -6.28 9.89 0.48
N ALA A 83 -6.40 9.71 1.79
CA ALA A 83 -6.43 8.39 2.45
C ALA A 83 -7.54 7.43 1.96
N GLU A 84 -8.45 7.88 1.08
CA GLU A 84 -9.46 7.06 0.41
C GLU A 84 -8.91 6.31 -0.83
N GLY A 85 -7.61 6.44 -1.13
CA GLY A 85 -6.94 5.68 -2.20
C GLY A 85 -7.01 6.30 -3.60
N ALA A 86 -7.47 7.54 -3.74
CA ALA A 86 -7.43 8.26 -5.02
C ALA A 86 -6.01 8.82 -5.28
N ASN A 87 -5.11 7.96 -5.75
CA ASN A 87 -3.65 8.17 -5.82
C ASN A 87 -3.15 8.76 -7.15
N MET A 88 -4.07 9.19 -8.02
CA MET A 88 -3.77 9.89 -9.27
C MET A 88 -4.03 11.40 -9.12
N ASP A 89 -3.51 12.20 -10.04
CA ASP A 89 -3.52 13.67 -10.00
C ASP A 89 -4.86 14.29 -9.62
N ALA A 90 -5.97 13.81 -10.18
CA ALA A 90 -7.30 14.33 -9.88
C ALA A 90 -7.70 14.11 -8.41
N GLY A 91 -7.32 12.95 -7.84
CA GLY A 91 -7.51 12.65 -6.41
C GLY A 91 -6.65 13.54 -5.52
N LEU A 92 -5.39 13.78 -5.91
CA LEU A 92 -4.48 14.68 -5.20
C LEU A 92 -4.99 16.11 -5.18
N VAL A 93 -5.44 16.63 -6.34
CA VAL A 93 -6.06 17.95 -6.43
C VAL A 93 -7.29 18.05 -5.53
N ALA A 94 -8.16 17.03 -5.54
CA ALA A 94 -9.35 17.00 -4.70
C ALA A 94 -9.01 17.00 -3.20
N ALA A 95 -8.01 16.22 -2.78
CA ALA A 95 -7.53 16.15 -1.39
C ALA A 95 -6.95 17.49 -0.92
N LEU A 96 -6.04 18.07 -1.70
CA LEU A 96 -5.41 19.35 -1.37
C LEU A 96 -6.40 20.53 -1.40
N ALA A 97 -7.44 20.44 -2.25
CA ALA A 97 -8.50 21.45 -2.30
C ALA A 97 -9.51 21.34 -1.16
N ALA A 98 -9.69 20.15 -0.59
CA ALA A 98 -10.62 19.92 0.53
C ALA A 98 -10.16 20.60 1.82
N ASP A 99 -8.85 20.61 2.08
CA ASP A 99 -8.26 21.32 3.21
C ASP A 99 -7.21 22.32 2.73
N ARG A 100 -7.67 23.52 2.43
CA ARG A 100 -6.82 24.61 1.89
C ARG A 100 -5.98 25.30 2.95
N THR A 101 -6.27 25.08 4.21
CA THR A 101 -5.59 25.70 5.36
C THR A 101 -4.49 24.83 5.93
N ALA A 102 -4.49 23.52 5.63
CA ALA A 102 -3.46 22.61 6.10
C ALA A 102 -2.09 23.00 5.57
N ALA A 103 -1.16 23.22 6.48
CA ALA A 103 0.25 23.47 6.16
C ALA A 103 1.03 22.17 5.84
N LEU A 104 0.45 21.03 6.19
CA LEU A 104 1.00 19.70 5.98
C LEU A 104 0.14 18.93 4.98
N ALA A 105 0.80 18.01 4.24
CA ALA A 105 0.09 17.06 3.40
C ALA A 105 0.78 15.68 3.45
N ALA A 106 -0.02 14.61 3.56
CA ALA A 106 0.39 13.21 3.40
C ALA A 106 -0.38 12.64 2.21
N LEU A 107 0.31 12.40 1.11
CA LEU A 107 -0.30 12.04 -0.18
C LEU A 107 0.11 10.63 -0.60
N GLU A 108 -0.88 9.77 -0.79
CA GLU A 108 -0.72 8.52 -1.53
C GLU A 108 -0.57 8.83 -3.02
N VAL A 109 0.49 8.36 -3.65
CA VAL A 109 0.77 8.62 -5.06
C VAL A 109 1.14 7.30 -5.76
N ASP A 110 0.54 7.06 -6.91
CA ASP A 110 0.92 5.95 -7.79
C ASP A 110 2.36 6.10 -8.25
N GLU A 111 3.09 5.00 -8.37
CA GLU A 111 4.54 4.98 -8.58
C GLU A 111 4.95 5.74 -9.85
N MET A 112 4.21 5.56 -10.94
CA MET A 112 4.49 6.24 -12.20
C MET A 112 4.13 7.73 -12.17
N HIS A 113 3.29 8.17 -11.24
CA HIS A 113 2.92 9.55 -11.04
C HIS A 113 3.89 10.33 -10.13
N VAL A 114 4.71 9.64 -9.31
CA VAL A 114 5.64 10.28 -8.37
C VAL A 114 6.55 11.33 -9.01
N PRO A 115 7.20 11.08 -10.19
CA PRO A 115 8.13 12.04 -10.74
C PRO A 115 7.51 13.42 -11.03
N HIS A 116 6.34 13.44 -11.67
CA HIS A 116 5.71 14.73 -12.04
C HIS A 116 4.95 15.36 -10.86
N VAL A 117 4.43 14.55 -9.92
CA VAL A 117 3.83 15.06 -8.69
C VAL A 117 4.91 15.73 -7.83
N ALA A 118 6.09 15.11 -7.69
CA ALA A 118 7.23 15.71 -7.00
C ALA A 118 7.65 17.03 -7.62
N ASP A 119 7.71 17.11 -8.96
CA ASP A 119 7.96 18.35 -9.69
C ASP A 119 6.89 19.44 -9.42
N ALA A 120 5.68 19.02 -9.13
CA ALA A 120 4.58 19.96 -8.84
C ALA A 120 4.56 20.44 -7.39
N VAL A 121 4.76 19.54 -6.42
CA VAL A 121 4.56 19.86 -4.99
C VAL A 121 5.86 20.08 -4.22
N ALA A 122 7.03 19.76 -4.81
CA ALA A 122 8.36 19.82 -4.16
C ALA A 122 8.33 19.20 -2.75
N PRO A 123 8.18 17.85 -2.65
CA PRO A 123 7.93 17.19 -1.38
C PRO A 123 9.13 17.33 -0.41
N ALA A 124 8.83 17.53 0.86
CA ALA A 124 9.84 17.49 1.91
C ALA A 124 10.30 16.04 2.20
N VAL A 125 9.37 15.08 2.07
CA VAL A 125 9.64 13.65 2.28
C VAL A 125 9.00 12.82 1.17
N VAL A 126 9.69 11.76 0.72
CA VAL A 126 9.14 10.70 -0.12
C VAL A 126 9.36 9.37 0.60
N VAL A 127 8.29 8.59 0.79
CA VAL A 127 8.34 7.26 1.40
C VAL A 127 8.23 6.22 0.30
N LEU A 128 9.24 5.35 0.18
CA LEU A 128 9.32 4.24 -0.76
C LEU A 128 9.10 2.92 -0.02
N LEU A 129 7.92 2.30 -0.21
CA LEU A 129 7.50 1.12 0.56
C LEU A 129 8.08 -0.18 0.00
N ASN A 130 7.57 -0.61 -1.13
CA ASN A 130 7.96 -1.83 -1.84
C ASN A 130 7.59 -1.71 -3.31
N LEU A 131 8.27 -2.48 -4.16
CA LEU A 131 7.98 -2.54 -5.58
C LEU A 131 7.89 -3.99 -6.04
N SER A 132 6.70 -4.40 -6.45
CA SER A 132 6.42 -5.73 -6.98
C SER A 132 5.50 -5.64 -8.20
N ARG A 133 5.41 -6.72 -8.98
CA ARG A 133 4.46 -6.81 -10.09
C ARG A 133 3.04 -6.66 -9.57
N ASP A 134 2.27 -5.77 -10.16
CA ASP A 134 0.86 -5.63 -9.84
C ASP A 134 0.00 -6.55 -10.73
N GLN A 135 0.41 -6.77 -11.98
CA GLN A 135 -0.20 -7.71 -12.95
C GLN A 135 0.89 -8.34 -13.81
N LEU A 136 0.71 -9.60 -14.25
CA LEU A 136 1.75 -10.38 -14.96
C LEU A 136 2.14 -9.86 -16.34
N ASP A 137 1.21 -9.24 -17.05
CA ASP A 137 1.42 -8.62 -18.36
C ASP A 137 2.36 -7.40 -18.32
N ARG A 138 2.82 -7.00 -17.13
CA ARG A 138 3.69 -5.85 -16.87
C ARG A 138 5.09 -6.20 -16.38
N VAL A 139 5.59 -7.40 -16.64
CA VAL A 139 6.92 -7.88 -16.14
C VAL A 139 8.09 -6.97 -16.54
N GLY A 140 8.05 -6.37 -17.74
CA GLY A 140 9.07 -5.39 -18.15
C GLY A 140 8.91 -4.01 -17.48
N GLU A 141 7.80 -3.74 -16.86
CA GLU A 141 7.42 -2.43 -16.32
C GLU A 141 8.06 -2.14 -14.96
N ILE A 142 8.31 -3.16 -14.12
CA ILE A 142 8.84 -2.96 -12.76
C ILE A 142 10.20 -2.23 -12.75
N ASN A 143 11.11 -2.60 -13.67
CA ASN A 143 12.38 -1.90 -13.82
C ASN A 143 12.22 -0.51 -14.46
N ALA A 144 11.16 -0.28 -15.23
CA ALA A 144 10.84 1.05 -15.76
C ALA A 144 10.33 1.95 -14.63
N VAL A 145 9.51 1.42 -13.72
CA VAL A 145 9.03 2.13 -12.52
C VAL A 145 10.21 2.50 -11.61
N GLU A 146 11.12 1.55 -11.32
CA GLU A 146 12.33 1.83 -10.55
C GLU A 146 13.15 2.98 -11.17
N ARG A 147 13.43 2.90 -12.48
CA ARG A 147 14.17 3.95 -13.19
C ARG A 147 13.45 5.30 -13.16
N ALA A 148 12.12 5.31 -13.29
CA ALA A 148 11.32 6.54 -13.22
C ALA A 148 11.40 7.18 -11.83
N LEU A 149 11.27 6.39 -10.77
CA LEU A 149 11.43 6.85 -9.39
C LEU A 149 12.82 7.40 -9.14
N ARG A 150 13.88 6.65 -9.50
CA ARG A 150 15.27 7.08 -9.35
C ARG A 150 15.56 8.39 -10.08
N THR A 151 15.14 8.49 -11.35
CA THR A 151 15.32 9.70 -12.14
C THR A 151 14.49 10.87 -11.60
N GLY A 152 13.29 10.58 -11.10
CA GLY A 152 12.44 11.57 -10.44
C GLY A 152 13.09 12.15 -9.19
N LEU A 153 13.55 11.29 -8.29
CA LEU A 153 14.19 11.67 -7.03
C LEU A 153 15.48 12.47 -7.25
N ALA A 154 16.28 12.15 -8.27
CA ALA A 154 17.50 12.87 -8.61
C ALA A 154 17.26 14.38 -8.90
N ARG A 155 16.06 14.77 -9.30
CA ARG A 155 15.67 16.19 -9.50
C ARG A 155 15.36 16.93 -8.20
N HIS A 156 15.22 16.20 -7.09
CA HIS A 156 14.81 16.74 -5.78
C HIS A 156 15.84 16.42 -4.68
N PRO A 157 17.10 16.87 -4.78
CA PRO A 157 18.18 16.49 -3.85
C PRO A 157 17.95 16.96 -2.41
N GLN A 158 17.04 17.90 -2.17
CA GLN A 158 16.69 18.37 -0.83
C GLN A 158 15.62 17.52 -0.13
N THR A 159 14.93 16.65 -0.89
CA THR A 159 13.91 15.75 -0.35
C THR A 159 14.55 14.67 0.51
N VAL A 160 13.99 14.40 1.68
CA VAL A 160 14.34 13.23 2.48
C VAL A 160 13.63 12.02 1.91
N VAL A 161 14.37 10.98 1.57
CA VAL A 161 13.81 9.72 1.05
C VAL A 161 13.81 8.68 2.18
N VAL A 162 12.63 8.33 2.68
CA VAL A 162 12.45 7.22 3.63
C VAL A 162 12.23 5.95 2.85
N ALA A 163 13.22 5.07 2.80
CA ALA A 163 13.19 3.91 1.91
C ALA A 163 13.33 2.58 2.64
N ASN A 164 12.55 1.58 2.22
CA ASN A 164 12.69 0.22 2.70
C ASN A 164 13.99 -0.39 2.17
N CYS A 165 14.95 -0.64 3.06
CA CYS A 165 16.23 -1.25 2.70
C CYS A 165 16.14 -2.77 2.44
N ASP A 166 15.03 -3.40 2.78
CA ASP A 166 14.78 -4.82 2.50
C ASP A 166 14.27 -5.06 1.07
N ASP A 167 13.72 -4.02 0.43
CA ASP A 167 13.29 -4.06 -0.97
C ASP A 167 14.41 -3.58 -1.89
N VAL A 168 14.89 -4.47 -2.77
CA VAL A 168 16.02 -4.20 -3.68
C VAL A 168 15.71 -3.08 -4.66
N LEU A 169 14.48 -3.03 -5.20
CA LEU A 169 14.09 -2.04 -6.20
C LEU A 169 13.90 -0.66 -5.60
N MET A 170 13.26 -0.57 -4.41
CA MET A 170 13.12 0.70 -3.69
C MET A 170 14.45 1.19 -3.15
N THR A 171 15.32 0.28 -2.69
CA THR A 171 16.70 0.64 -2.34
C THR A 171 17.43 1.22 -3.56
N SER A 172 17.32 0.58 -4.74
CA SER A 172 17.94 1.09 -5.96
C SER A 172 17.43 2.48 -6.35
N ALA A 173 16.11 2.71 -6.23
CA ALA A 173 15.51 4.01 -6.53
C ALA A 173 16.01 5.13 -5.61
N ALA A 174 16.28 4.81 -4.32
CA ALA A 174 16.74 5.78 -3.33
C ALA A 174 18.26 5.95 -3.26
N TYR A 175 19.04 4.98 -3.74
CA TYR A 175 20.47 4.80 -3.43
C TYR A 175 21.35 6.01 -3.74
N ASP A 176 21.04 6.75 -4.81
CA ASP A 176 21.81 7.91 -5.24
C ASP A 176 21.29 9.23 -4.62
N SER A 177 20.25 9.18 -3.79
CA SER A 177 19.72 10.36 -3.12
C SER A 177 20.63 10.77 -1.96
N PRO A 178 20.93 12.08 -1.78
CA PRO A 178 21.85 12.52 -0.73
C PRO A 178 21.29 12.44 0.69
N ASN A 179 19.95 12.41 0.82
CA ASN A 179 19.25 12.43 2.10
C ASN A 179 18.34 11.18 2.20
N VAL A 180 18.89 10.02 2.54
CA VAL A 180 18.11 8.80 2.71
C VAL A 180 18.04 8.39 4.17
N VAL A 181 16.84 8.02 4.60
CA VAL A 181 16.55 7.33 5.87
C VAL A 181 16.17 5.89 5.54
N TRP A 182 17.05 4.96 5.90
CA TRP A 182 16.86 3.54 5.65
C TRP A 182 16.02 2.89 6.74
N VAL A 183 14.98 2.17 6.35
CA VAL A 183 14.08 1.44 7.25
C VAL A 183 14.11 -0.04 6.90
N ALA A 184 14.36 -0.90 7.85
CA ALA A 184 14.13 -2.34 7.70
C ALA A 184 12.63 -2.60 7.88
N ALA A 185 11.87 -2.51 6.81
CA ALA A 185 10.42 -2.62 6.83
C ALA A 185 9.91 -4.02 6.42
N GLY A 186 10.84 -4.93 6.15
CA GLY A 186 10.57 -6.28 5.67
C GLY A 186 10.61 -6.38 4.14
N GLY A 187 11.24 -7.44 3.64
CA GLY A 187 11.36 -7.77 2.21
C GLY A 187 10.42 -8.91 1.83
N GLY A 188 9.10 -8.72 1.95
CA GLY A 188 8.11 -9.79 1.86
C GLY A 188 8.13 -10.59 0.54
N TRP A 189 8.43 -9.96 -0.61
CA TRP A 189 8.43 -10.61 -1.92
C TRP A 189 9.77 -10.47 -2.65
N ALA A 190 10.49 -11.58 -2.77
CA ALA A 190 11.80 -11.62 -3.42
C ALA A 190 11.73 -11.98 -4.93
N GLY A 191 10.60 -12.51 -5.41
CA GLY A 191 10.44 -13.05 -6.76
C GLY A 191 10.65 -12.02 -7.89
N ASP A 192 10.38 -10.75 -7.62
CA ASP A 192 10.49 -9.68 -8.62
C ASP A 192 11.84 -8.97 -8.64
N SER A 193 12.75 -9.32 -7.74
CA SER A 193 14.09 -8.74 -7.64
C SER A 193 15.18 -9.81 -7.58
N VAL A 194 15.08 -10.80 -8.45
CA VAL A 194 16.09 -11.85 -8.62
C VAL A 194 17.37 -11.27 -9.24
N SER A 195 17.24 -10.31 -10.16
CA SER A 195 18.36 -9.60 -10.77
C SER A 195 18.51 -8.19 -10.23
N CYS A 196 19.74 -7.74 -10.13
CA CYS A 196 20.11 -6.40 -9.71
C CYS A 196 19.65 -5.35 -10.74
N PRO A 197 18.85 -4.34 -10.38
CA PRO A 197 18.39 -3.32 -11.32
C PRO A 197 19.52 -2.42 -11.83
N ARG A 198 20.72 -2.49 -11.21
CA ARG A 198 21.89 -1.67 -11.56
C ARG A 198 22.92 -2.41 -12.41
N SER A 199 23.18 -3.70 -12.11
CA SER A 199 24.18 -4.49 -12.85
C SER A 199 23.57 -5.55 -13.78
N GLY A 200 22.31 -5.93 -13.58
CA GLY A 200 21.68 -7.07 -14.26
C GLY A 200 22.01 -8.43 -13.65
N GLU A 201 23.03 -8.52 -12.80
CA GLU A 201 23.48 -9.76 -12.17
C GLU A 201 22.58 -10.21 -11.03
N VAL A 202 22.79 -11.42 -10.55
CA VAL A 202 21.96 -12.06 -9.53
C VAL A 202 22.04 -11.30 -8.19
N ILE A 203 20.92 -11.20 -7.50
CA ILE A 203 20.84 -10.79 -6.10
C ILE A 203 20.97 -12.02 -5.20
N ASP A 204 22.09 -12.12 -4.50
CA ASP A 204 22.34 -13.13 -3.45
C ASP A 204 21.66 -12.69 -2.15
N ARG A 205 20.86 -13.60 -1.54
CA ARG A 205 20.13 -13.34 -0.29
C ARG A 205 20.50 -14.36 0.76
N ARG A 206 21.01 -13.89 1.90
CA ARG A 206 21.39 -14.75 3.05
C ARG A 206 21.12 -14.03 4.37
N ASP A 207 20.55 -14.73 5.32
CA ASP A 207 20.38 -14.26 6.71
C ASP A 207 19.72 -12.87 6.83
N GLY A 208 18.66 -12.63 6.04
CA GLY A 208 17.96 -11.34 6.03
C GLY A 208 18.69 -10.20 5.34
N HIS A 209 19.86 -10.50 4.72
CA HIS A 209 20.62 -9.55 3.91
C HIS A 209 20.54 -9.90 2.42
N TRP A 210 20.82 -8.91 1.56
CA TRP A 210 20.95 -9.11 0.14
C TRP A 210 22.11 -8.28 -0.44
N ARG A 211 22.70 -8.75 -1.52
CA ARG A 211 23.74 -8.06 -2.27
C ARG A 211 23.71 -8.44 -3.74
N SER A 212 24.15 -7.55 -4.61
CA SER A 212 24.44 -7.87 -6.01
C SER A 212 25.72 -8.68 -6.11
N THR A 213 25.74 -9.66 -7.02
CA THR A 213 26.98 -10.40 -7.34
C THR A 213 27.85 -9.65 -8.36
N GLY A 214 27.31 -8.62 -9.03
CA GLY A 214 28.00 -7.92 -10.12
C GLY A 214 28.46 -6.49 -9.81
N CYS A 215 28.14 -5.96 -8.62
CA CYS A 215 28.57 -4.62 -8.19
C CYS A 215 28.44 -4.47 -6.67
N ASP A 216 28.94 -3.33 -6.13
CA ASP A 216 28.92 -3.04 -4.68
C ASP A 216 27.51 -2.68 -4.13
N PHE A 217 26.46 -2.92 -4.90
CA PHE A 217 25.11 -2.65 -4.48
C PHE A 217 24.59 -3.73 -3.51
N SER A 218 24.29 -3.34 -2.30
CA SER A 218 23.86 -4.25 -1.24
C SER A 218 22.87 -3.55 -0.30
N ARG A 219 22.22 -4.34 0.56
CA ARG A 219 21.30 -3.85 1.57
C ARG A 219 21.99 -2.84 2.50
N PRO A 220 21.53 -1.60 2.56
CA PRO A 220 22.06 -0.62 3.50
C PRO A 220 21.76 -0.98 4.96
N ALA A 221 22.59 -0.50 5.88
CA ALA A 221 22.30 -0.59 7.30
C ALA A 221 21.07 0.29 7.63
N PRO A 222 20.04 -0.25 8.28
CA PRO A 222 18.86 0.52 8.63
C PRO A 222 19.13 1.49 9.79
N GLN A 223 18.53 2.68 9.74
CA GLN A 223 18.43 3.58 10.88
C GLN A 223 17.18 3.30 11.72
N TRP A 224 16.14 2.71 11.09
CA TRP A 224 14.92 2.29 11.76
C TRP A 224 14.65 0.82 11.48
N TRP A 225 14.28 0.08 12.52
CA TRP A 225 13.86 -1.33 12.42
C TRP A 225 12.89 -1.66 13.54
N PHE A 226 12.27 -2.82 13.51
CA PHE A 226 11.27 -3.25 14.50
C PHE A 226 11.40 -4.73 14.83
N ASP A 227 10.88 -5.10 15.99
CA ASP A 227 10.57 -6.46 16.39
C ASP A 227 9.07 -6.59 16.74
N ASP A 228 8.70 -7.61 17.50
CA ASP A 228 7.30 -7.88 17.82
C ASP A 228 6.65 -6.78 18.68
N ASP A 229 7.38 -6.13 19.54
CA ASP A 229 6.86 -5.19 20.54
C ASP A 229 7.42 -3.77 20.42
N SER A 230 8.50 -3.57 19.65
CA SER A 230 9.26 -2.31 19.69
C SER A 230 9.66 -1.82 18.31
N LEU A 231 9.72 -0.50 18.17
CA LEU A 231 10.36 0.22 17.08
C LEU A 231 11.69 0.79 17.58
N TYR A 232 12.75 0.53 16.85
CA TYR A 232 14.09 1.03 17.11
C TYR A 232 14.43 2.13 16.11
N GLY A 233 15.05 3.20 16.59
CA GLY A 233 15.43 4.36 15.79
C GLY A 233 16.87 4.81 16.05
N PRO A 234 17.28 5.93 15.43
CA PRO A 234 18.61 6.53 15.62
C PRO A 234 18.92 6.81 17.11
N ASP A 235 20.20 6.93 17.41
CA ASP A 235 20.72 7.33 18.73
C ASP A 235 20.27 6.42 19.90
N GLY A 236 19.98 5.15 19.60
CA GLY A 236 19.54 4.18 20.59
C GLY A 236 18.06 4.32 21.01
N LEU A 237 17.26 5.05 20.23
CA LEU A 237 15.82 5.19 20.48
C LEU A 237 15.13 3.85 20.45
N VAL A 238 14.35 3.53 21.48
CA VAL A 238 13.51 2.33 21.57
C VAL A 238 12.12 2.76 22.01
N LEU A 239 11.09 2.44 21.20
CA LEU A 239 9.71 2.84 21.44
C LEU A 239 8.80 1.61 21.41
N PRO A 240 7.91 1.43 22.39
CA PRO A 240 6.93 0.36 22.31
C PRO A 240 5.98 0.60 21.12
N MET A 241 5.82 -0.44 20.26
CA MET A 241 4.98 -0.37 19.06
C MET A 241 4.02 -1.56 19.01
N ARG A 242 2.82 -1.36 19.52
CA ARG A 242 1.74 -2.36 19.51
C ARG A 242 0.61 -1.89 18.60
N LEU A 243 0.58 -2.44 17.41
CA LEU A 243 -0.42 -2.09 16.38
C LEU A 243 -1.72 -2.86 16.60
N SER A 244 -2.84 -2.20 16.34
CA SER A 244 -4.15 -2.85 16.19
C SER A 244 -4.26 -3.61 14.86
N LEU A 245 -3.53 -3.17 13.82
CA LEU A 245 -3.49 -3.83 12.51
C LEU A 245 -2.56 -5.06 12.54
N PRO A 246 -3.00 -6.22 12.04
CA PRO A 246 -2.22 -7.45 12.09
C PRO A 246 -1.08 -7.48 11.07
N GLY A 247 -0.09 -8.33 11.35
CA GLY A 247 0.97 -8.72 10.41
C GLY A 247 2.20 -7.83 10.42
N ASN A 248 3.35 -8.44 10.08
CA ASN A 248 4.66 -7.76 10.04
C ASN A 248 4.71 -6.65 8.98
N VAL A 249 3.96 -6.79 7.88
CA VAL A 249 3.86 -5.75 6.86
C VAL A 249 3.32 -4.44 7.43
N ASN A 250 2.35 -4.50 8.34
CA ASN A 250 1.82 -3.29 8.98
C ASN A 250 2.80 -2.70 9.99
N ARG A 251 3.64 -3.51 10.65
CA ARG A 251 4.76 -3.01 11.46
C ARG A 251 5.79 -2.28 10.59
N GLY A 252 6.14 -2.83 9.43
CA GLY A 252 7.01 -2.17 8.45
C GLY A 252 6.43 -0.85 7.92
N ASN A 253 5.12 -0.84 7.60
CA ASN A 253 4.41 0.37 7.20
C ASN A 253 4.42 1.43 8.32
N ALA A 254 4.23 1.01 9.58
CA ALA A 254 4.27 1.88 10.75
C ALA A 254 5.68 2.46 10.98
N ALA A 255 6.72 1.63 10.89
CA ALA A 255 8.11 2.07 11.01
C ALA A 255 8.45 3.15 9.99
N GLN A 256 8.05 2.95 8.72
CA GLN A 256 8.26 3.96 7.67
C GLN A 256 7.41 5.22 7.88
N ALA A 257 6.17 5.09 8.35
CA ALA A 257 5.33 6.24 8.67
C ALA A 257 5.90 7.08 9.82
N VAL A 258 6.39 6.45 10.89
CA VAL A 258 7.05 7.13 12.02
C VAL A 258 8.34 7.80 11.56
N ALA A 259 9.22 7.10 10.83
CA ALA A 259 10.46 7.67 10.31
C ALA A 259 10.19 8.91 9.43
N ALA A 260 9.15 8.86 8.59
CA ALA A 260 8.74 9.99 7.76
C ALA A 260 8.15 11.15 8.58
N ALA A 261 7.36 10.87 9.61
CA ALA A 261 6.81 11.89 10.50
C ALA A 261 7.94 12.60 11.27
N VAL A 262 8.92 11.85 11.79
CA VAL A 262 10.09 12.39 12.48
C VAL A 262 10.96 13.25 11.53
N ALA A 263 11.14 12.82 10.28
CA ALA A 263 11.81 13.63 9.26
C ALA A 263 11.05 14.94 8.97
N LEU A 264 9.76 15.00 9.20
CA LEU A 264 8.93 16.21 9.18
C LEU A 264 8.86 16.94 10.53
N GLY A 265 9.61 16.52 11.55
CA GLY A 265 9.73 17.18 12.84
C GLY A 265 8.68 16.77 13.86
N ALA A 266 7.99 15.65 13.67
CA ALA A 266 7.13 15.07 14.69
C ALA A 266 7.97 14.49 15.85
N ASP A 267 7.43 14.55 17.07
CA ASP A 267 8.01 13.85 18.21
C ASP A 267 7.86 12.33 18.02
N PRO A 268 8.91 11.52 18.14
CA PRO A 268 8.85 10.09 17.85
C PRO A 268 7.91 9.31 18.78
N VAL A 269 7.78 9.71 20.04
CA VAL A 269 6.90 9.03 21.02
C VAL A 269 5.43 9.27 20.64
N THR A 270 5.09 10.52 20.36
CA THR A 270 3.74 10.92 19.94
C THR A 270 3.39 10.33 18.58
N ALA A 271 4.34 10.30 17.65
CA ALA A 271 4.15 9.70 16.32
C ALA A 271 3.84 8.20 16.41
N VAL A 272 4.58 7.42 17.21
CA VAL A 272 4.31 5.99 17.43
C VAL A 272 2.94 5.78 18.07
N ALA A 273 2.59 6.57 19.09
CA ALA A 273 1.28 6.47 19.75
C ALA A 273 0.14 6.72 18.76
N ALA A 274 0.26 7.74 17.91
CA ALA A 274 -0.73 8.07 16.88
C ALA A 274 -0.85 6.98 15.80
N VAL A 275 0.28 6.40 15.38
CA VAL A 275 0.31 5.28 14.41
C VAL A 275 -0.33 4.03 15.00
N CYS A 276 -0.04 3.68 16.25
CA CYS A 276 -0.62 2.52 16.93
C CYS A 276 -2.14 2.65 17.15
N ALA A 277 -2.67 3.86 17.21
CA ALA A 277 -4.10 4.12 17.34
C ALA A 277 -4.89 3.93 16.02
N VAL A 278 -4.20 3.69 14.89
CA VAL A 278 -4.87 3.39 13.61
C VAL A 278 -5.35 1.94 13.64
N ASP A 279 -6.65 1.74 13.72
CA ASP A 279 -7.31 0.45 13.90
C ASP A 279 -8.03 -0.07 12.65
N GLU A 280 -8.33 0.79 11.69
CA GLU A 280 -9.05 0.44 10.47
C GLU A 280 -8.40 1.06 9.23
N VAL A 281 -8.27 0.25 8.18
CA VAL A 281 -7.96 0.73 6.83
C VAL A 281 -9.07 0.27 5.90
N ALA A 282 -9.90 1.22 5.49
CA ALA A 282 -11.08 0.96 4.67
C ALA A 282 -10.75 0.06 3.46
N GLY A 283 -11.51 -1.02 3.31
CA GLY A 283 -11.43 -1.94 2.18
C GLY A 283 -10.29 -2.96 2.20
N ARG A 284 -9.55 -3.13 3.32
CA ARG A 284 -8.47 -4.14 3.39
C ARG A 284 -8.65 -5.19 4.47
N TYR A 285 -9.20 -4.79 5.61
CA TYR A 285 -9.44 -5.65 6.77
C TYR A 285 -10.85 -5.42 7.28
N ARG A 286 -11.60 -6.47 7.46
CA ARG A 286 -12.93 -6.38 8.07
C ARG A 286 -13.22 -7.65 8.84
N SER A 287 -13.66 -7.50 10.09
CA SER A 287 -14.20 -8.58 10.90
C SER A 287 -15.71 -8.36 11.09
N LEU A 288 -16.49 -9.41 10.91
CA LEU A 288 -17.96 -9.34 11.07
C LEU A 288 -18.52 -10.70 11.50
N GLN A 289 -19.69 -10.66 12.13
CA GLN A 289 -20.42 -11.88 12.50
C GLN A 289 -21.34 -12.31 11.36
N VAL A 290 -21.24 -13.55 10.93
CA VAL A 290 -22.08 -14.15 9.88
C VAL A 290 -22.65 -15.48 10.41
N GLY A 291 -23.87 -15.45 10.93
CA GLY A 291 -24.45 -16.62 11.60
C GLY A 291 -23.57 -17.06 12.78
N GLU A 292 -23.13 -18.33 12.76
CA GLU A 292 -22.26 -18.93 13.79
C GLU A 292 -20.75 -18.66 13.55
N HIS A 293 -20.39 -17.89 12.49
CA HIS A 293 -19.01 -17.64 12.11
C HIS A 293 -18.58 -16.20 12.45
N THR A 294 -17.41 -16.07 13.03
CA THR A 294 -16.68 -14.79 13.10
C THR A 294 -15.76 -14.70 11.89
N VAL A 295 -16.17 -13.95 10.88
CA VAL A 295 -15.48 -13.89 9.58
C VAL A 295 -14.46 -12.74 9.61
N ARG A 296 -13.19 -13.03 9.35
CA ARG A 296 -12.14 -12.05 9.10
C ARG A 296 -11.78 -12.04 7.61
N MET A 297 -11.98 -10.91 6.97
CA MET A 297 -11.75 -10.73 5.53
C MET A 297 -10.41 -10.02 5.28
N LEU A 298 -9.59 -10.59 4.42
CA LEU A 298 -8.29 -10.07 3.98
C LEU A 298 -8.31 -9.86 2.46
N LEU A 299 -7.96 -8.65 2.02
CA LEU A 299 -7.84 -8.32 0.60
C LEU A 299 -6.41 -8.56 0.12
N ALA A 300 -6.26 -9.31 -0.98
CA ALA A 300 -5.02 -9.50 -1.71
C ALA A 300 -5.20 -9.14 -3.19
N LYS A 301 -4.26 -8.41 -3.81
CA LYS A 301 -4.40 -7.93 -5.20
C LYS A 301 -3.38 -8.52 -6.16
N ASN A 302 -2.18 -8.85 -5.68
CA ASN A 302 -1.05 -9.32 -6.47
C ASN A 302 -0.29 -10.40 -5.69
N PRO A 303 0.65 -11.15 -6.28
CA PRO A 303 1.35 -12.25 -5.62
C PRO A 303 1.98 -11.85 -4.27
N ALA A 304 2.61 -10.69 -4.20
CA ALA A 304 3.19 -10.17 -2.95
C ALA A 304 2.10 -9.96 -1.87
N GLY A 305 0.98 -9.30 -2.24
CA GLY A 305 -0.16 -9.09 -1.33
C GLY A 305 -0.82 -10.41 -0.91
N TRP A 306 -0.84 -11.43 -1.79
CA TRP A 306 -1.33 -12.77 -1.44
C TRP A 306 -0.43 -13.43 -0.40
N GLN A 307 0.91 -13.40 -0.57
CA GLN A 307 1.83 -13.94 0.44
C GLN A 307 1.67 -13.26 1.81
N GLU A 308 1.50 -11.94 1.80
CA GLU A 308 1.24 -11.17 3.02
C GLU A 308 -0.10 -11.56 3.66
N ALA A 309 -1.19 -11.59 2.91
CA ALA A 309 -2.51 -11.96 3.42
C ALA A 309 -2.52 -13.40 3.97
N LEU A 310 -1.90 -14.33 3.25
CA LEU A 310 -1.79 -15.73 3.69
C LEU A 310 -0.94 -15.87 4.98
N SER A 311 0.11 -15.05 5.14
CA SER A 311 0.92 -15.04 6.38
C SER A 311 0.17 -14.51 7.60
N MET A 312 -0.94 -13.80 7.40
CA MET A 312 -1.78 -13.26 8.48
C MET A 312 -2.90 -14.22 8.90
N VAL A 313 -3.16 -15.27 8.13
CA VAL A 313 -4.22 -16.25 8.43
C VAL A 313 -3.93 -16.94 9.76
N ASP A 314 -4.93 -16.99 10.64
CA ASP A 314 -4.83 -17.79 11.86
C ASP A 314 -5.06 -19.27 11.52
N HIS A 315 -3.99 -20.07 11.62
CA HIS A 315 -4.04 -21.52 11.38
C HIS A 315 -4.90 -22.30 12.40
N ARG A 316 -5.40 -21.64 13.45
CA ARG A 316 -6.38 -22.20 14.39
C ARG A 316 -7.81 -21.85 14.05
N ALA A 317 -8.05 -21.18 12.92
CA ALA A 317 -9.40 -20.89 12.44
C ALA A 317 -10.17 -22.18 12.14
N ALA A 318 -11.50 -22.12 12.25
CA ALA A 318 -12.39 -23.23 11.91
C ALA A 318 -12.37 -23.54 10.41
N GLY A 319 -11.97 -22.57 9.58
CA GLY A 319 -11.79 -22.75 8.14
C GLY A 319 -11.15 -21.55 7.48
N VAL A 320 -10.57 -21.77 6.30
CA VAL A 320 -10.00 -20.74 5.43
C VAL A 320 -10.71 -20.78 4.09
N VAL A 321 -11.38 -19.69 3.73
CA VAL A 321 -12.01 -19.53 2.42
C VAL A 321 -11.09 -18.68 1.56
N ILE A 322 -10.66 -19.21 0.43
CA ILE A 322 -9.85 -18.47 -0.55
C ILE A 322 -10.74 -18.20 -1.76
N ALA A 323 -11.01 -16.93 -2.06
CA ALA A 323 -11.94 -16.54 -3.13
C ALA A 323 -11.22 -15.75 -4.24
N VAL A 324 -11.32 -16.26 -5.47
CA VAL A 324 -10.67 -15.68 -6.65
C VAL A 324 -11.70 -15.43 -7.75
N ASN A 325 -11.79 -14.20 -8.21
CA ASN A 325 -12.52 -13.80 -9.41
C ASN A 325 -11.53 -13.45 -10.53
N GLY A 326 -12.00 -13.38 -11.78
CA GLY A 326 -11.19 -13.02 -12.95
C GLY A 326 -11.81 -11.85 -13.71
N GLN A 327 -12.22 -10.81 -13.00
CA GLN A 327 -12.78 -9.60 -13.60
C GLN A 327 -11.68 -8.60 -13.97
N VAL A 328 -11.97 -7.66 -14.88
CA VAL A 328 -11.02 -6.64 -15.34
C VAL A 328 -10.23 -5.96 -14.22
N PRO A 329 -10.83 -5.59 -13.05
CA PRO A 329 -10.07 -5.00 -11.95
C PRO A 329 -9.11 -5.96 -11.23
N ASP A 330 -9.30 -7.29 -11.38
CA ASP A 330 -8.44 -8.33 -10.77
C ASP A 330 -7.29 -8.76 -11.69
N GLY A 331 -7.36 -8.39 -12.98
CA GLY A 331 -6.59 -9.01 -14.05
C GLY A 331 -7.26 -10.29 -14.56
N GLU A 332 -7.41 -10.42 -15.88
CA GLU A 332 -8.05 -11.59 -16.50
C GLU A 332 -7.12 -12.81 -16.53
N ASP A 333 -5.80 -12.57 -16.56
CA ASP A 333 -4.77 -13.61 -16.50
C ASP A 333 -4.52 -14.03 -15.05
N LEU A 334 -4.78 -15.32 -14.77
CA LEU A 334 -4.61 -15.93 -13.45
C LEU A 334 -3.29 -16.70 -13.29
N SER A 335 -2.36 -16.58 -14.22
CA SER A 335 -1.07 -17.28 -14.09
C SER A 335 -0.28 -16.87 -12.82
N TRP A 336 -0.59 -15.70 -12.25
CA TRP A 336 -0.05 -15.26 -10.96
C TRP A 336 -0.37 -16.22 -9.79
N LEU A 337 -1.41 -17.06 -9.87
CA LEU A 337 -1.71 -18.08 -8.87
C LEU A 337 -0.54 -19.06 -8.68
N TRP A 338 0.29 -19.25 -9.70
CA TRP A 338 1.47 -20.12 -9.64
C TRP A 338 2.65 -19.47 -8.92
N ASP A 339 2.66 -18.16 -8.78
CA ASP A 339 3.66 -17.43 -7.99
C ASP A 339 3.31 -17.44 -6.48
N VAL A 340 2.04 -17.68 -6.13
CA VAL A 340 1.58 -17.71 -4.74
C VAL A 340 1.89 -19.07 -4.10
N ARG A 341 2.48 -19.04 -2.91
CA ARG A 341 2.79 -20.25 -2.13
C ARG A 341 1.63 -20.57 -1.20
N PHE A 342 0.85 -21.59 -1.56
CA PHE A 342 -0.27 -22.10 -0.75
C PHE A 342 0.13 -23.28 0.15
N GLU A 343 1.36 -23.77 0.08
CA GLU A 343 1.87 -24.99 0.70
C GLU A 343 1.82 -24.98 2.25
N HIS A 344 1.45 -23.86 2.86
CA HIS A 344 1.42 -23.68 4.33
C HIS A 344 0.10 -24.07 5.00
N PHE A 345 -0.90 -24.55 4.25
CA PHE A 345 -2.25 -24.89 4.77
C PHE A 345 -2.46 -26.39 4.97
N GLU A 346 -1.50 -27.08 5.60
CA GLU A 346 -1.58 -28.54 5.76
C GLU A 346 -2.64 -28.99 6.80
N ASP A 347 -2.95 -28.15 7.80
CA ASP A 347 -3.75 -28.55 8.97
C ASP A 347 -5.09 -27.79 9.12
N VAL A 348 -5.46 -26.92 8.18
CA VAL A 348 -6.69 -26.12 8.25
C VAL A 348 -7.63 -26.47 7.11
N PRO A 349 -8.96 -26.65 7.36
CA PRO A 349 -9.91 -26.83 6.28
C PRO A 349 -9.91 -25.67 5.30
N VAL A 350 -9.58 -25.92 4.03
CA VAL A 350 -9.53 -24.89 2.98
C VAL A 350 -10.71 -25.08 2.03
N VAL A 351 -11.40 -23.97 1.70
CA VAL A 351 -12.46 -23.92 0.71
C VAL A 351 -12.06 -22.99 -0.42
N ALA A 352 -11.90 -23.53 -1.63
CA ALA A 352 -11.72 -22.74 -2.85
C ALA A 352 -13.06 -22.15 -3.29
N ALA A 353 -13.10 -20.84 -3.57
CA ALA A 353 -14.32 -20.11 -3.89
C ALA A 353 -14.09 -19.03 -4.98
N GLY A 354 -15.18 -18.35 -5.36
CA GLY A 354 -15.17 -17.30 -6.38
C GLY A 354 -15.44 -17.83 -7.79
N GLU A 355 -15.54 -16.91 -8.74
CA GLU A 355 -15.78 -17.20 -10.16
C GLU A 355 -14.72 -18.14 -10.75
N ARG A 356 -13.48 -17.98 -10.31
CA ARG A 356 -12.30 -18.76 -10.74
C ARG A 356 -11.87 -19.78 -9.66
N GLY A 357 -12.81 -20.20 -8.84
CA GLY A 357 -12.58 -21.22 -7.80
C GLY A 357 -12.03 -22.54 -8.35
N THR A 358 -12.39 -22.94 -9.58
CA THR A 358 -11.85 -24.15 -10.22
C THR A 358 -10.35 -24.02 -10.52
N ASP A 359 -9.89 -22.87 -11.05
CA ASP A 359 -8.46 -22.63 -11.30
C ASP A 359 -7.67 -22.66 -9.99
N LEU A 360 -8.24 -22.02 -8.95
CA LEU A 360 -7.68 -22.05 -7.60
C LEU A 360 -7.60 -23.46 -7.03
N ALA A 361 -8.67 -24.27 -7.18
CA ALA A 361 -8.69 -25.65 -6.70
C ALA A 361 -7.61 -26.50 -7.37
N VAL A 362 -7.37 -26.33 -8.68
CA VAL A 362 -6.25 -26.97 -9.39
C VAL A 362 -4.92 -26.56 -8.77
N ARG A 363 -4.70 -25.27 -8.54
CA ARG A 363 -3.44 -24.77 -7.94
C ARG A 363 -3.23 -25.28 -6.51
N LEU A 364 -4.30 -25.33 -5.69
CA LEU A 364 -4.25 -25.89 -4.33
C LEU A 364 -3.91 -27.39 -4.36
N GLY A 365 -4.48 -28.13 -5.32
CA GLY A 365 -4.14 -29.55 -5.53
C GLY A 365 -2.65 -29.75 -5.85
N TYR A 366 -2.05 -28.91 -6.71
CA TYR A 366 -0.60 -28.93 -6.96
C TYR A 366 0.25 -28.51 -5.75
N ALA A 367 -0.28 -27.69 -4.84
CA ALA A 367 0.36 -27.34 -3.58
C ALA A 367 0.22 -28.45 -2.51
N GLY A 368 -0.50 -29.53 -2.79
CA GLY A 368 -0.75 -30.59 -1.81
C GLY A 368 -1.78 -30.22 -0.73
N VAL A 369 -2.48 -29.09 -0.88
CA VAL A 369 -3.45 -28.59 0.10
C VAL A 369 -4.77 -29.33 -0.05
N GLN A 370 -5.24 -29.98 1.02
CA GLN A 370 -6.56 -30.58 1.08
C GLN A 370 -7.62 -29.48 1.06
N HIS A 371 -8.56 -29.52 0.12
CA HIS A 371 -9.56 -28.47 -0.06
C HIS A 371 -10.88 -29.01 -0.59
N THR A 372 -11.93 -28.21 -0.43
CA THR A 372 -13.22 -28.36 -1.09
C THR A 372 -13.45 -27.20 -2.04
N LEU A 373 -14.31 -27.37 -3.04
CA LEU A 373 -14.68 -26.33 -4.00
C LEU A 373 -16.14 -25.90 -3.81
N VAL A 374 -16.35 -24.64 -3.46
CA VAL A 374 -17.68 -24.03 -3.35
C VAL A 374 -17.64 -22.64 -3.98
N HIS A 375 -18.14 -22.48 -5.21
CA HIS A 375 -18.00 -21.23 -5.97
C HIS A 375 -18.63 -20.01 -5.28
N ASP A 376 -19.80 -20.16 -4.65
CA ASP A 376 -20.42 -19.06 -3.90
C ASP A 376 -19.69 -18.82 -2.59
N THR A 377 -19.08 -17.63 -2.42
CA THR A 377 -18.26 -17.32 -1.25
C THR A 377 -19.06 -17.33 0.07
N CYS A 378 -20.34 -16.94 0.06
CA CYS A 378 -21.16 -17.03 1.27
C CYS A 378 -21.49 -18.47 1.64
N ALA A 379 -21.77 -19.32 0.65
CA ALA A 379 -21.97 -20.77 0.86
C ALA A 379 -20.66 -21.46 1.29
N ALA A 380 -19.51 -21.00 0.78
CA ALA A 380 -18.18 -21.45 1.22
C ALA A 380 -17.95 -21.17 2.71
N ILE A 381 -18.26 -19.97 3.18
CA ILE A 381 -18.19 -19.61 4.61
C ILE A 381 -19.14 -20.51 5.43
N ALA A 382 -20.37 -20.68 4.97
CA ALA A 382 -21.37 -21.50 5.67
C ALA A 382 -21.02 -23.01 5.70
N SER A 383 -20.16 -23.49 4.80
CA SER A 383 -19.67 -24.88 4.78
C SER A 383 -18.54 -25.14 5.78
N CYS A 384 -17.93 -24.11 6.35
CA CYS A 384 -16.92 -24.25 7.39
C CYS A 384 -17.57 -24.66 8.73
N PRO A 385 -16.84 -25.34 9.62
CA PRO A 385 -17.31 -25.56 10.99
C PRO A 385 -17.61 -24.24 11.71
N PRO A 386 -18.53 -24.19 12.69
CA PRO A 386 -18.80 -23.00 13.49
C PRO A 386 -17.54 -22.47 14.16
N GLY A 387 -17.37 -21.12 14.17
CA GLY A 387 -16.23 -20.46 14.78
C GLY A 387 -15.55 -19.42 13.90
N PRO A 388 -14.26 -19.10 14.14
CA PRO A 388 -13.51 -18.15 13.34
C PRO A 388 -13.26 -18.66 11.92
N VAL A 389 -13.59 -17.87 10.90
CA VAL A 389 -13.34 -18.17 9.49
C VAL A 389 -12.51 -17.04 8.87
N GLU A 390 -11.39 -17.42 8.29
CA GLU A 390 -10.52 -16.52 7.53
C GLU A 390 -10.95 -16.50 6.06
N VAL A 391 -11.12 -15.32 5.49
CA VAL A 391 -11.43 -15.16 4.06
C VAL A 391 -10.34 -14.33 3.41
N VAL A 392 -9.59 -14.95 2.49
CA VAL A 392 -8.62 -14.25 1.66
C VAL A 392 -9.19 -14.13 0.25
N ALA A 393 -9.35 -12.91 -0.24
CA ALA A 393 -10.01 -12.67 -1.51
C ALA A 393 -9.31 -11.62 -2.36
N ASN A 394 -9.38 -11.78 -3.71
CA ASN A 394 -8.96 -10.72 -4.59
C ASN A 394 -10.01 -9.59 -4.64
N TYR A 395 -9.72 -8.52 -5.36
CA TYR A 395 -10.45 -7.25 -5.22
C TYR A 395 -11.95 -7.37 -5.48
N THR A 396 -12.37 -7.98 -6.59
CA THR A 396 -13.79 -8.05 -6.91
C THR A 396 -14.52 -9.09 -6.05
N ALA A 397 -13.88 -10.21 -5.70
CA ALA A 397 -14.44 -11.19 -4.78
C ALA A 397 -14.64 -10.58 -3.38
N PHE A 398 -13.67 -9.81 -2.90
CA PHE A 398 -13.76 -9.09 -1.63
C PHE A 398 -14.92 -8.09 -1.63
N LEU A 399 -15.04 -7.25 -2.67
CA LEU A 399 -16.12 -6.27 -2.78
C LEU A 399 -17.51 -6.93 -2.91
N GLN A 400 -17.62 -8.02 -3.66
CA GLN A 400 -18.87 -8.78 -3.79
C GLN A 400 -19.30 -9.33 -2.45
N LEU A 401 -18.39 -9.97 -1.72
CA LEU A 401 -18.66 -10.49 -0.39
C LEU A 401 -19.03 -9.37 0.59
N GLN A 402 -18.30 -8.27 0.58
CA GLN A 402 -18.60 -7.12 1.45
C GLN A 402 -20.00 -6.56 1.24
N ARG A 403 -20.47 -6.48 -0.03
CA ARG A 403 -21.83 -6.01 -0.36
C ARG A 403 -22.91 -6.98 0.08
N ARG A 404 -22.63 -8.30 0.06
CA ARG A 404 -23.60 -9.33 0.47
C ARG A 404 -23.71 -9.48 1.97
N LEU A 405 -22.70 -9.08 2.72
CA LEU A 405 -22.63 -9.16 4.19
C LEU A 405 -22.91 -7.82 4.87
N ALA A 406 -23.10 -6.73 4.11
CA ALA A 406 -23.47 -5.40 4.61
C ALA A 406 -24.98 -5.30 4.80
#